data_a414e500a4e92c9bcb2ba18e89cdc9d5
#
_entry.id   a414e500a4e92c9bcb2ba18e89cdc9d5
#
_cell.length_a   1.000
_cell.length_b   1.000
_cell.length_c   1.000
_cell.angle_alpha   90.00
_cell.angle_beta   90.00
_cell.angle_gamma   90.00
#
_symmetry.space_group_name_H-M   'P 1'
#
loop_
_entity.id
_entity.type
_entity.pdbx_description
1 polymer ?
#
loop_
_entity_poly.entity_id
_entity_poly.type
_entity_poly.pdbx_seq_one_letter_code
_entity_poly.pdbx_strand_id
1 'polypeptide(L)'
;MGVPSLNCIQMEKHINITDLTGGFTLHNGVQMPYLGLGTYQSDNDQEVVNAVKSALEIGYRHIDTAAIYKNEEGVGKGIRESGIDRKEIFLVSKVWNEDQGYNETLKAFDASLKRLGVDYLDLYLIPVSYTH
;
A
#
# COMPACT_ATOMS: atom_id res chain seq x y z
N MET A 1 1.62 8.49 -44.09
CA MET A 1 1.84 9.19 -42.84
C MET A 1 1.53 8.26 -41.69
N GLY A 2 2.54 7.73 -41.06
CA GLY A 2 2.37 6.89 -39.89
C GLY A 2 1.86 7.72 -38.72
N VAL A 3 0.82 7.25 -38.05
CA VAL A 3 0.52 7.70 -36.69
C VAL A 3 1.80 7.50 -35.89
N PRO A 4 2.36 8.51 -35.20
CA PRO A 4 3.46 8.25 -34.33
C PRO A 4 2.97 7.18 -33.34
N SER A 5 3.55 6.00 -33.43
CA SER A 5 3.36 5.02 -32.39
C SER A 5 3.69 5.75 -31.10
N LEU A 6 2.72 5.87 -30.23
CA LEU A 6 2.97 6.19 -28.85
C LEU A 6 3.99 5.17 -28.38
N ASN A 7 5.25 5.55 -28.52
CA ASN A 7 6.33 4.69 -28.15
C ASN A 7 6.22 4.46 -26.66
N CYS A 8 5.70 3.32 -26.28
CA CYS A 8 5.94 2.76 -24.95
C CYS A 8 7.44 2.75 -24.57
N ILE A 9 8.29 2.93 -25.55
CA ILE A 9 9.76 3.02 -25.44
C ILE A 9 10.24 4.25 -24.65
N GLN A 10 9.43 5.29 -24.51
CA GLN A 10 9.81 6.44 -23.67
C GLN A 10 9.57 6.22 -22.18
N MET A 11 8.99 5.11 -21.78
CA MET A 11 8.85 4.76 -20.39
C MET A 11 10.02 3.95 -19.82
N GLU A 12 11.02 3.64 -20.64
CA GLU A 12 12.32 3.17 -20.14
C GLU A 12 13.15 4.35 -19.61
N LYS A 13 12.58 5.16 -18.76
CA LYS A 13 13.40 5.84 -17.79
C LYS A 13 13.93 4.75 -16.89
N HIS A 14 15.20 4.43 -17.06
CA HIS A 14 15.89 3.58 -16.10
C HIS A 14 15.61 4.13 -14.70
N ILE A 15 14.77 3.44 -13.97
CA ILE A 15 14.50 3.78 -12.59
C ILE A 15 15.73 3.35 -11.81
N ASN A 16 16.66 4.27 -11.63
CA ASN A 16 17.78 4.03 -10.76
C ASN A 16 17.29 4.19 -9.31
N ILE A 17 16.91 3.08 -8.72
CA ILE A 17 16.66 3.02 -7.29
C ILE A 17 18.01 3.07 -6.61
N THR A 18 18.41 4.26 -6.17
CA THR A 18 19.72 4.48 -5.53
C THR A 18 19.65 4.49 -4.01
N ASP A 19 18.44 4.58 -3.46
CA ASP A 19 18.20 4.59 -2.01
C ASP A 19 16.77 4.12 -1.68
N LEU A 20 16.46 4.04 -0.40
CA LEU A 20 15.13 3.64 0.09
C LEU A 20 14.09 4.77 0.04
N THR A 21 14.49 5.98 -0.31
CA THR A 21 13.65 7.19 -0.22
C THR A 21 13.03 7.63 -1.53
N GLY A 22 13.51 7.08 -2.66
CA GLY A 22 12.98 7.38 -3.98
C GLY A 22 11.56 6.83 -4.19
N GLY A 23 10.80 7.44 -5.07
CA GLY A 23 9.42 7.03 -5.34
C GLY A 23 8.94 7.42 -6.74
N PHE A 24 7.81 6.83 -7.13
CA PHE A 24 7.05 7.23 -8.31
C PHE A 24 6.13 8.39 -7.99
N THR A 25 6.06 9.36 -8.87
CA THR A 25 5.01 10.39 -8.80
C THR A 25 3.75 9.85 -9.47
N LEU A 26 2.70 9.68 -8.71
CA LEU A 26 1.39 9.31 -9.24
C LEU A 26 0.77 10.51 -9.97
N HIS A 27 -0.25 10.26 -10.83
CA HIS A 27 -0.89 11.30 -11.63
C HIS A 27 -1.49 12.44 -10.81
N ASN A 28 -1.81 12.21 -9.53
CA ASN A 28 -2.31 13.21 -8.59
C ASN A 28 -1.20 13.94 -7.81
N GLY A 29 0.07 13.70 -8.15
CA GLY A 29 1.23 14.33 -7.50
C GLY A 29 1.72 13.62 -6.24
N VAL A 30 1.04 12.58 -5.77
CA VAL A 30 1.45 11.81 -4.59
C VAL A 30 2.67 10.96 -4.91
N GLN A 31 3.64 10.92 -4.00
CA GLN A 31 4.84 10.08 -4.13
C GLN A 31 4.59 8.69 -3.55
N MET A 32 4.71 7.66 -4.38
CA MET A 32 4.68 6.27 -3.97
C MET A 32 6.12 5.73 -3.89
N PRO A 33 6.62 5.41 -2.69
CA PRO A 33 8.00 4.90 -2.56
C PRO A 33 8.23 3.63 -3.38
N TYR A 34 9.42 3.50 -3.96
CA TYR A 34 9.79 2.32 -4.77
C TYR A 34 9.81 1.04 -3.96
N LEU A 35 10.27 1.11 -2.72
CA LEU A 35 10.38 -0.03 -1.83
C LEU A 35 9.29 -0.01 -0.77
N GLY A 36 8.60 -1.11 -0.63
CA GLY A 36 7.57 -1.29 0.38
C GLY A 36 7.68 -2.64 1.07
N LEU A 37 7.20 -2.71 2.30
CA LEU A 37 7.01 -3.96 3.02
C LEU A 37 5.64 -4.54 2.68
N GLY A 38 5.61 -5.74 2.10
CA GLY A 38 4.40 -6.54 1.98
C GLY A 38 4.17 -7.37 3.25
N THR A 39 2.94 -7.40 3.74
CA THR A 39 2.59 -8.13 4.97
C THR A 39 1.86 -9.45 4.70
N TYR A 40 1.85 -9.90 3.45
CA TYR A 40 1.25 -11.18 3.08
C TYR A 40 1.90 -12.34 3.86
N GLN A 41 1.10 -13.27 4.37
CA GLN A 41 1.52 -14.40 5.18
C GLN A 41 2.20 -14.09 6.54
N SER A 42 2.22 -12.82 6.96
CA SER A 42 2.59 -12.49 8.34
C SER A 42 1.38 -12.65 9.25
N ASP A 43 1.56 -13.31 10.38
CA ASP A 43 0.47 -13.48 11.36
C ASP A 43 0.09 -12.13 12.00
N ASN A 44 -1.18 -11.98 12.37
CA ASN A 44 -1.70 -10.77 13.02
C ASN A 44 -1.34 -10.73 14.51
N ASP A 45 -0.08 -10.95 14.81
CA ASP A 45 0.47 -10.97 16.15
C ASP A 45 1.70 -10.06 16.25
N GLN A 46 2.53 -10.33 17.21
CA GLN A 46 3.77 -9.57 17.43
C GLN A 46 4.74 -9.66 16.24
N GLU A 47 4.64 -10.70 15.41
CA GLU A 47 5.48 -10.86 14.22
C GLU A 47 5.26 -9.70 13.22
N VAL A 48 4.02 -9.46 12.79
CA VAL A 48 3.74 -8.37 11.85
C VAL A 48 4.01 -7.00 12.47
N VAL A 49 3.75 -6.84 13.76
CA VAL A 49 4.08 -5.59 14.49
C VAL A 49 5.57 -5.33 14.43
N ASN A 50 6.40 -6.32 14.73
CA ASN A 50 7.86 -6.19 14.71
C ASN A 50 8.37 -5.96 13.29
N ALA A 51 7.83 -6.66 12.30
CA ALA A 51 8.21 -6.49 10.89
C ALA A 51 7.96 -5.06 10.41
N VAL A 52 6.79 -4.51 10.70
CA VAL A 52 6.43 -3.13 10.33
C VAL A 52 7.32 -2.11 11.05
N LYS A 53 7.52 -2.27 12.35
CA LYS A 53 8.42 -1.40 13.13
C LYS A 53 9.85 -1.41 12.56
N SER A 54 10.41 -2.58 12.38
CA SER A 54 11.77 -2.74 11.86
C SER A 54 11.93 -2.13 10.47
N ALA A 55 10.95 -2.35 9.57
CA ALA A 55 10.98 -1.76 8.24
C ALA A 55 10.98 -0.22 8.31
N LEU A 56 10.12 0.36 9.14
CA LEU A 56 10.04 1.81 9.30
C LEU A 56 11.33 2.39 9.95
N GLU A 57 11.91 1.68 10.92
CA GLU A 57 13.16 2.07 11.57
C GLU A 57 14.34 2.11 10.59
N ILE A 58 14.44 1.15 9.67
CA ILE A 58 15.51 1.10 8.68
C ILE A 58 15.28 2.01 7.47
N GLY A 59 14.15 2.71 7.39
CA GLY A 59 13.88 3.73 6.38
C GLY A 59 12.80 3.40 5.36
N TYR A 60 12.12 2.26 5.45
CA TYR A 60 10.94 1.99 4.61
C TYR A 60 9.84 3.00 4.92
N ARG A 61 9.15 3.45 3.87
CA ARG A 61 8.03 4.40 3.97
C ARG A 61 6.79 3.95 3.21
N HIS A 62 6.76 2.69 2.78
CA HIS A 62 5.64 2.09 2.07
C HIS A 62 5.31 0.75 2.73
N ILE A 63 4.08 0.62 3.19
CA ILE A 63 3.54 -0.62 3.78
C ILE A 63 2.34 -1.06 2.96
N ASP A 64 2.38 -2.31 2.48
CA ASP A 64 1.33 -2.92 1.67
C ASP A 64 0.66 -4.05 2.45
N THR A 65 -0.63 -3.91 2.70
CA THR A 65 -1.46 -4.92 3.36
C THR A 65 -2.77 -5.13 2.59
N ALA A 66 -3.62 -5.98 3.10
CA ALA A 66 -4.95 -6.24 2.55
C ALA A 66 -5.88 -6.82 3.62
N ALA A 67 -7.17 -6.58 3.48
CA ALA A 67 -8.18 -7.13 4.39
C ALA A 67 -8.10 -8.67 4.51
N ILE A 68 -7.85 -9.36 3.39
CA ILE A 68 -7.73 -10.82 3.37
C ILE A 68 -6.52 -11.35 4.15
N TYR A 69 -5.48 -10.56 4.34
CA TYR A 69 -4.31 -11.00 5.10
C TYR A 69 -4.61 -11.18 6.59
N LYS A 70 -5.72 -10.61 7.06
CA LYS A 70 -6.20 -10.68 8.45
C LYS A 70 -5.19 -10.18 9.48
N ASN A 71 -4.32 -9.27 9.07
CA ASN A 71 -3.27 -8.70 9.91
C ASN A 71 -3.25 -7.17 9.96
N GLU A 72 -4.29 -6.52 9.46
CA GLU A 72 -4.37 -5.04 9.44
C GLU A 72 -4.25 -4.43 10.85
N GLU A 73 -4.79 -5.08 11.89
CA GLU A 73 -4.66 -4.60 13.27
C GLU A 73 -3.20 -4.57 13.74
N GLY A 74 -2.46 -5.64 13.45
CA GLY A 74 -1.04 -5.72 13.76
C GLY A 74 -0.22 -4.72 12.94
N VAL A 75 -0.55 -4.51 11.67
CA VAL A 75 0.08 -3.48 10.82
C VAL A 75 -0.13 -2.09 11.42
N GLY A 76 -1.36 -1.75 11.77
CA GLY A 76 -1.68 -0.47 12.40
C GLY A 76 -0.96 -0.26 13.72
N LYS A 77 -0.88 -1.30 14.55
CA LYS A 77 -0.12 -1.28 15.79
C LYS A 77 1.37 -1.03 15.54
N GLY A 78 1.97 -1.72 14.57
CA GLY A 78 3.37 -1.53 14.20
C GLY A 78 3.68 -0.10 13.74
N ILE A 79 2.79 0.49 12.96
CA ILE A 79 2.90 1.88 12.52
C ILE A 79 2.90 2.82 13.74
N ARG A 80 1.94 2.68 14.65
CA ARG A 80 1.86 3.54 15.85
C ARG A 80 3.07 3.38 16.75
N GLU A 81 3.52 2.16 16.97
CA GLU A 81 4.67 1.88 17.84
C GLU A 81 6.01 2.29 17.21
N SER A 82 6.08 2.48 15.90
CA SER A 82 7.30 2.94 15.22
C SER A 82 7.68 4.38 15.58
N GLY A 83 6.70 5.20 15.97
CA GLY A 83 6.88 6.62 16.21
C GLY A 83 7.04 7.48 14.96
N ILE A 84 6.97 6.88 13.77
CA ILE A 84 7.02 7.62 12.50
C ILE A 84 5.67 8.28 12.25
N ASP A 85 5.69 9.55 11.85
CA ASP A 85 4.46 10.29 11.51
C ASP A 85 3.71 9.58 10.38
N ARG A 86 2.40 9.37 10.55
CA ARG A 86 1.54 8.73 9.55
C ARG A 86 1.66 9.39 8.17
N LYS A 87 1.90 10.70 8.12
CA LYS A 87 2.06 11.46 6.87
C LYS A 87 3.31 11.09 6.08
N GLU A 88 4.29 10.51 6.75
CA GLU A 88 5.52 10.04 6.11
C GLU A 88 5.41 8.62 5.54
N ILE A 89 4.29 7.93 5.79
CA ILE A 89 4.07 6.54 5.41
C ILE A 89 3.05 6.47 4.28
N PHE A 90 3.42 5.82 3.18
CA PHE A 90 2.50 5.44 2.11
C PHE A 90 1.88 4.08 2.48
N LEU A 91 0.62 4.09 2.87
CA LEU A 91 -0.09 2.90 3.34
C LEU A 91 -1.11 2.45 2.31
N VAL A 92 -0.98 1.20 1.91
CA VAL A 92 -1.85 0.54 0.93
C VAL A 92 -2.62 -0.60 1.59
N SER A 93 -3.91 -0.66 1.33
CA SER A 93 -4.71 -1.86 1.60
C SER A 93 -5.57 -2.23 0.40
N LYS A 94 -6.25 -3.36 0.47
CA LYS A 94 -7.04 -3.91 -0.64
C LYS A 94 -8.36 -4.45 -0.13
N VAL A 95 -9.43 -4.21 -0.87
CA VAL A 95 -10.71 -4.85 -0.61
C VAL A 95 -10.68 -6.32 -1.04
N TRP A 96 -11.41 -7.17 -0.33
CA TRP A 96 -11.59 -8.56 -0.73
C TRP A 96 -12.66 -8.70 -1.83
N ASN A 97 -12.55 -9.74 -2.66
CA ASN A 97 -13.41 -9.96 -3.81
C ASN A 97 -14.91 -10.10 -3.48
N GLU A 98 -15.26 -10.56 -2.29
CA GLU A 98 -16.65 -10.74 -1.86
C GLU A 98 -17.34 -9.41 -1.52
N ASP A 99 -16.56 -8.38 -1.21
CA ASP A 99 -17.05 -7.05 -0.83
C ASP A 99 -17.11 -6.09 -2.02
N GLN A 100 -17.40 -6.61 -3.22
CA GLN A 100 -17.51 -5.79 -4.43
C GLN A 100 -18.89 -5.14 -4.58
N GLY A 101 -18.90 -3.98 -5.20
CA GLY A 101 -20.02 -3.10 -5.32
C GLY A 101 -19.79 -1.80 -4.56
N TYR A 102 -20.44 -0.74 -4.95
CA TYR A 102 -20.14 0.59 -4.42
C TYR A 102 -20.31 0.66 -2.89
N ASN A 103 -21.46 0.27 -2.38
CA ASN A 103 -21.74 0.33 -0.94
C ASN A 103 -20.91 -0.66 -0.12
N GLU A 104 -20.72 -1.86 -0.63
CA GLU A 104 -19.91 -2.89 0.03
C GLU A 104 -18.43 -2.49 0.08
N THR A 105 -17.91 -1.90 -0.99
CA THR A 105 -16.55 -1.37 -1.03
C THR A 105 -16.35 -0.24 -0.03
N LEU A 106 -17.31 0.67 0.12
CA LEU A 106 -17.22 1.74 1.14
C LEU A 106 -17.21 1.18 2.55
N LYS A 107 -18.05 0.21 2.85
CA LYS A 107 -18.07 -0.47 4.16
C LYS A 107 -16.77 -1.21 4.43
N ALA A 108 -16.23 -1.90 3.44
CA ALA A 108 -14.96 -2.60 3.54
C ALA A 108 -13.80 -1.62 3.77
N PHE A 109 -13.80 -0.47 3.12
CA PHE A 109 -12.85 0.61 3.32
C PHE A 109 -12.89 1.13 4.76
N ASP A 110 -14.07 1.47 5.27
CA ASP A 110 -14.25 1.93 6.64
C ASP A 110 -13.79 0.89 7.67
N ALA A 111 -14.08 -0.38 7.41
CA ALA A 111 -13.65 -1.47 8.27
C ALA A 111 -12.12 -1.63 8.27
N SER A 112 -11.46 -1.47 7.12
CA SER A 112 -9.99 -1.48 7.03
C SER A 112 -9.38 -0.31 7.80
N LEU A 113 -9.92 0.90 7.67
CA LEU A 113 -9.46 2.06 8.45
C LEU A 113 -9.53 1.81 9.96
N LYS A 114 -10.63 1.19 10.41
CA LYS A 114 -10.82 0.87 11.84
C LYS A 114 -9.80 -0.16 12.33
N ARG A 115 -9.57 -1.24 11.56
CA ARG A 115 -8.58 -2.26 11.93
C ARG A 115 -7.17 -1.70 11.96
N LEU A 116 -6.80 -0.91 10.96
CA LEU A 116 -5.52 -0.22 10.90
C LEU A 116 -5.37 0.88 11.96
N GLY A 117 -6.50 1.43 12.44
CA GLY A 117 -6.49 2.54 13.39
C GLY A 117 -5.96 3.83 12.77
N VAL A 118 -6.29 4.09 11.50
CA VAL A 118 -5.87 5.27 10.74
C VAL A 118 -7.08 6.00 10.16
N ASP A 119 -6.90 7.28 9.84
CA ASP A 119 -7.97 8.11 9.28
C ASP A 119 -8.04 8.05 7.75
N TYR A 120 -6.98 7.61 7.10
CA TYR A 120 -6.89 7.54 5.63
C TYR A 120 -5.91 6.47 5.17
N LEU A 121 -6.09 6.03 3.93
CA LEU A 121 -5.13 5.23 3.16
C LEU A 121 -4.59 6.08 2.00
N ASP A 122 -3.34 5.86 1.63
CA ASP A 122 -2.73 6.51 0.46
C ASP A 122 -3.19 5.84 -0.84
N LEU A 123 -3.46 4.54 -0.78
CA LEU A 123 -4.00 3.77 -1.89
C LEU A 123 -4.89 2.64 -1.39
N TYR A 124 -6.06 2.50 -2.00
CA TYR A 124 -6.97 1.38 -1.75
C TYR A 124 -7.27 0.66 -3.04
N LEU A 125 -6.81 -0.57 -3.15
CA LEU A 125 -6.93 -1.35 -4.37
C LEU A 125 -8.20 -2.20 -4.36
N ILE A 126 -8.90 -2.19 -5.49
CA ILE A 126 -10.05 -3.04 -5.73
C ILE A 126 -9.61 -4.11 -6.72
N PRO A 127 -9.59 -5.39 -6.32
CA PRO A 127 -9.24 -6.47 -7.24
C PRO A 127 -10.24 -6.50 -8.40
N VAL A 128 -9.72 -6.52 -9.62
CA VAL A 128 -10.57 -6.72 -10.80
C VAL A 128 -10.76 -8.22 -10.95
N SER A 129 -12.02 -8.66 -10.79
CA SER A 129 -12.39 -10.02 -11.12
C SER A 129 -12.48 -10.17 -12.64
N TYR A 130 -11.51 -10.85 -13.23
CA TYR A 130 -11.64 -11.30 -14.62
C TYR A 130 -12.53 -12.54 -14.65
N THR A 131 -13.83 -12.30 -14.68
CA THR A 131 -14.78 -13.36 -15.05
C THR A 131 -14.94 -13.33 -16.56
N HIS A 132 -14.45 -14.34 -17.18
CA HIS A 132 -14.78 -14.62 -18.58
C HIS A 132 -16.07 -15.43 -18.67
#